data_92e15e4117ba1492a7bead7f76073865
#
_entry.id   92e15e4117ba1492a7bead7f76073865
#
_cell.length_a   1.000
_cell.length_b   1.000
_cell.length_c   1.000
_cell.angle_alpha   90.00
_cell.angle_beta   90.00
_cell.angle_gamma   90.00
#
_symmetry.space_group_name_H-M   'P 1'
#
loop_
_entity.id
_entity.type
_entity.pdbx_description
1 polymer ?
#
loop_
_entity_poly.entity_id
_entity_poly.type
_entity_poly.pdbx_seq_one_letter_code
_entity_poly.pdbx_strand_id
1 'polypeptide(L)'
;MTRGAGPLPEPAAALPDGLVAYKRTPDFTQDSVPAALLKAHATKEGVWGRIRVTHGELLYRVLDPRREPREALLTPDRPGLIEPTILHEVQLRATTRFFVEFFREPGAA
;
A
#
# COMPACT_ATOMS: atom_id res chain seq x y z
N MET A 1 -24.76 4.17 25.23
CA MET A 1 -23.92 4.15 24.98
C MET A 1 -23.31 3.55 24.19
N THR A 2 -23.08 3.65 23.63
CA THR A 2 -22.56 3.03 22.85
C THR A 2 -21.40 2.52 22.99
N ARG A 3 -21.11 2.05 22.92
CA ARG A 3 -20.13 1.67 22.90
C ARG A 3 -19.51 1.59 22.19
N GLY A 4 -19.76 1.79 22.39
CA GLY A 4 -19.17 2.04 21.28
C GLY A 4 -17.87 1.69 21.01
N ALA A 5 -17.72 1.42 19.88
CA ALA A 5 -16.40 1.28 19.38
C ALA A 5 -15.78 2.66 19.35
N GLY A 6 -14.61 2.81 19.84
CA GLY A 6 -13.84 4.02 19.63
C GLY A 6 -13.45 4.18 18.17
N PRO A 7 -12.66 5.18 17.86
CA PRO A 7 -12.18 5.34 16.49
C PRO A 7 -11.40 4.11 16.03
N LEU A 8 -11.48 3.82 14.74
CA LEU A 8 -10.71 2.73 14.15
C LEU A 8 -9.21 3.03 14.22
N PRO A 9 -8.38 2.00 14.30
CA PRO A 9 -6.93 2.23 14.25
C PRO A 9 -6.53 2.89 12.94
N GLU A 10 -5.55 3.75 12.99
CA GLU A 10 -4.98 4.35 11.80
C GLU A 10 -4.15 3.32 11.05
N PRO A 11 -4.03 3.45 9.73
CA PRO A 11 -3.08 2.63 8.98
C PRO A 11 -1.66 2.82 9.51
N ALA A 12 -0.85 1.77 9.42
CA ALA A 12 0.53 1.82 9.87
C ALA A 12 1.30 2.91 9.14
N ALA A 13 2.18 3.62 9.85
CA ALA A 13 2.96 4.72 9.28
C ALA A 13 4.39 4.29 8.91
N ALA A 14 4.84 3.12 9.34
CA ALA A 14 6.19 2.63 9.06
C ALA A 14 6.21 1.11 9.07
N LEU A 15 7.14 0.54 8.31
CA LEU A 15 7.38 -0.90 8.35
C LEU A 15 7.87 -1.31 9.73
N PRO A 16 7.40 -2.44 10.27
CA PRO A 16 8.00 -3.00 11.48
C PRO A 16 9.48 -3.29 11.29
N ASP A 17 10.23 -3.22 12.37
CA ASP A 17 11.66 -3.54 12.35
C ASP A 17 11.86 -5.02 12.00
N GLY A 18 12.96 -5.31 11.34
CA GLY A 18 13.38 -6.68 11.08
C GLY A 18 12.81 -7.32 9.83
N LEU A 19 11.92 -6.65 9.12
CA LEU A 19 11.41 -7.18 7.86
C LEU A 19 12.47 -7.07 6.76
N VAL A 20 12.44 -8.02 5.83
CA VAL A 20 13.36 -8.01 4.69
C VAL A 20 12.57 -7.98 3.39
N ALA A 21 13.08 -7.22 2.42
CA ALA A 21 12.54 -7.21 1.08
C ALA A 21 12.85 -8.53 0.39
N TYR A 22 11.85 -9.16 -0.22
CA TYR A 22 12.07 -10.44 -0.89
C TYR A 22 11.60 -10.46 -2.34
N LYS A 23 10.87 -9.43 -2.75
CA LYS A 23 10.28 -9.39 -4.09
C LYS A 23 9.91 -7.95 -4.43
N ARG A 24 9.96 -7.62 -5.71
CA ARG A 24 9.38 -6.37 -6.19
C ARG A 24 8.70 -6.60 -7.54
N THR A 25 7.75 -5.74 -7.86
CA THR A 25 7.10 -5.74 -9.16
C THR A 25 8.02 -5.09 -10.19
N PRO A 26 7.75 -5.31 -11.49
CA PRO A 26 8.31 -4.41 -12.51
C PRO A 26 7.77 -3.01 -12.32
N ASP A 27 8.34 -2.06 -13.06
CA ASP A 27 7.79 -0.70 -13.07
C ASP A 27 6.47 -0.71 -13.82
N PHE A 28 5.46 -0.06 -13.23
CA PHE A 28 4.14 0.07 -13.84
C PHE A 28 3.90 1.52 -14.27
N THR A 29 3.18 1.65 -15.38
CA THR A 29 2.69 2.95 -15.88
C THR A 29 1.18 2.83 -16.11
N GLN A 30 0.55 3.89 -16.63
CA GLN A 30 -0.86 3.85 -17.01
C GLN A 30 -1.16 2.70 -17.99
N ASP A 31 -0.18 2.34 -18.83
CA ASP A 31 -0.37 1.32 -19.86
C ASP A 31 -0.12 -0.10 -19.37
N SER A 32 0.58 -0.27 -18.25
CA SER A 32 1.01 -1.58 -17.80
C SER A 32 0.49 -1.97 -16.42
N VAL A 33 -0.10 -1.05 -15.67
CA VAL A 33 -0.58 -1.36 -14.32
C VAL A 33 -1.68 -2.42 -14.38
N PRO A 34 -1.58 -3.50 -13.57
CA PRO A 34 -2.65 -4.50 -13.54
C PRO A 34 -3.96 -3.90 -13.06
N ALA A 35 -5.05 -4.27 -13.70
CA ALA A 35 -6.38 -3.76 -13.33
C ALA A 35 -6.71 -4.03 -11.85
N ALA A 36 -6.22 -5.13 -11.30
CA ALA A 36 -6.47 -5.48 -9.91
C ALA A 36 -5.94 -4.43 -8.93
N LEU A 37 -4.87 -3.72 -9.28
CA LEU A 37 -4.31 -2.68 -8.40
C LEU A 37 -5.17 -1.41 -8.39
N LEU A 38 -6.01 -1.23 -9.39
CA LEU A 38 -6.90 -0.06 -9.51
C LEU A 38 -8.21 -0.27 -8.76
N LYS A 39 -8.40 -1.43 -8.15
CA LYS A 39 -9.59 -1.78 -7.37
C LYS A 39 -9.14 -2.17 -5.97
N ALA A 40 -10.09 -2.25 -5.04
CA ALA A 40 -9.79 -2.69 -3.69
C ALA A 40 -9.13 -4.07 -3.71
N HIS A 41 -7.95 -4.18 -3.14
CA HIS A 41 -7.19 -5.42 -3.05
C HIS A 41 -6.31 -5.38 -1.80
N ALA A 42 -5.70 -6.51 -1.47
CA ALA A 42 -4.87 -6.61 -0.27
C ALA A 42 -3.73 -7.59 -0.49
N THR A 43 -2.66 -7.42 0.29
CA THR A 43 -1.60 -8.43 0.33
C THR A 43 -2.01 -9.57 1.25
N LYS A 44 -1.27 -10.67 1.18
CA LYS A 44 -1.49 -11.82 2.06
C LYS A 44 -1.07 -11.50 3.48
N GLU A 45 -1.56 -12.31 4.40
CA GLU A 45 -1.12 -12.25 5.79
C GLU A 45 0.41 -12.33 5.86
N GLY A 46 1.01 -11.49 6.68
CA GLY A 46 2.45 -11.44 6.87
C GLY A 46 3.22 -10.69 5.79
N VAL A 47 2.56 -10.28 4.72
CA VAL A 47 3.24 -9.61 3.61
C VAL A 47 2.96 -8.11 3.65
N TRP A 48 4.00 -7.34 3.89
CA TRP A 48 3.96 -5.87 3.86
C TRP A 48 4.41 -5.38 2.48
N GLY A 49 4.05 -4.16 2.15
CA GLY A 49 4.46 -3.57 0.88
C GLY A 49 4.89 -2.13 1.03
N ARG A 50 5.68 -1.67 0.08
CA ARG A 50 6.03 -0.26 -0.04
C ARG A 50 5.85 0.15 -1.49
N ILE A 51 5.01 1.15 -1.71
CA ILE A 51 4.80 1.69 -3.05
C ILE A 51 5.83 2.78 -3.27
N ARG A 52 6.62 2.64 -4.33
CA ARG A 52 7.67 3.60 -4.69
C ARG A 52 7.34 4.25 -6.02
N VAL A 53 6.99 5.52 -5.97
CA VAL A 53 6.76 6.31 -7.19
C VAL A 53 8.12 6.81 -7.66
N THR A 54 8.44 6.60 -8.93
CA THR A 54 9.69 7.10 -9.52
C THR A 54 9.44 8.30 -10.40
N HIS A 55 8.19 8.49 -10.87
CA HIS A 55 7.82 9.62 -11.68
C HIS A 55 6.32 9.87 -11.52
N GLY A 56 5.92 11.12 -11.41
CA GLY A 56 4.52 11.50 -11.34
C GLY A 56 3.92 11.38 -9.96
N GLU A 57 2.64 11.06 -9.90
CA GLU A 57 1.86 11.03 -8.66
C GLU A 57 0.91 9.86 -8.65
N LEU A 58 0.72 9.28 -7.47
CA LEU A 58 -0.17 8.15 -7.29
C LEU A 58 -1.07 8.42 -6.09
N LEU A 59 -2.38 8.41 -6.30
CA LEU A 59 -3.32 8.52 -5.19
C LEU A 59 -3.49 7.14 -4.56
N TYR A 60 -3.24 7.03 -3.27
CA TYR A 60 -3.30 5.79 -2.51
C TYR A 60 -4.42 5.91 -1.49
N ARG A 61 -5.35 4.97 -1.50
CA ARG A 61 -6.50 4.96 -0.58
C ARG A 61 -6.52 3.69 0.24
N VAL A 62 -6.66 3.83 1.54
CA VAL A 62 -6.95 2.72 2.43
C VAL A 62 -8.45 2.65 2.60
N LEU A 63 -9.05 1.53 2.20
CA LEU A 63 -10.50 1.36 2.14
C LEU A 63 -11.03 0.32 3.12
N ASP A 64 -10.15 -0.37 3.81
CA ASP A 64 -10.53 -1.48 4.68
C ASP A 64 -11.39 -1.00 5.86
N PRO A 65 -12.52 -1.65 6.14
CA PRO A 65 -13.37 -1.23 7.26
C PRO A 65 -12.72 -1.40 8.64
N ARG A 66 -11.59 -2.10 8.72
CA ARG A 66 -10.84 -2.28 9.98
C ARG A 66 -9.87 -1.14 10.28
N ARG A 67 -9.77 -0.15 9.39
CA ARG A 67 -8.86 1.00 9.55
C ARG A 67 -9.60 2.29 9.31
N GLU A 68 -9.08 3.38 9.87
CA GLU A 68 -9.55 4.72 9.52
C GLU A 68 -9.35 4.93 8.01
N PRO A 69 -10.34 5.44 7.30
CA PRO A 69 -10.17 5.77 5.89
C PRO A 69 -9.02 6.77 5.73
N ARG A 70 -8.19 6.54 4.72
CA ARG A 70 -7.04 7.41 4.49
C ARG A 70 -6.74 7.50 3.01
N GLU A 71 -6.42 8.72 2.58
CA GLU A 71 -5.89 8.99 1.25
C GLU A 71 -4.53 9.65 1.39
N ALA A 72 -3.64 9.33 0.50
CA ALA A 72 -2.34 9.98 0.43
C ALA A 72 -1.92 10.12 -1.03
N LEU A 73 -1.37 11.26 -1.37
CA LEU A 73 -0.79 11.46 -2.69
C LEU A 73 0.68 11.08 -2.60
N LEU A 74 1.03 10.00 -3.27
CA LEU A 74 2.39 9.48 -3.25
C LEU A 74 3.19 10.12 -4.39
N THR A 75 4.42 10.47 -4.09
CA THR A 75 5.36 11.09 -5.01
C THR A 75 6.70 10.40 -4.85
N PRO A 76 7.70 10.72 -5.68
CA PRO A 76 9.04 10.13 -5.48
C PRO A 76 9.61 10.35 -4.07
N ASP A 77 9.22 11.43 -3.42
CA ASP A 77 9.69 11.73 -2.05
C ASP A 77 8.78 11.17 -0.97
N ARG A 78 7.64 10.59 -1.35
CA ARG A 78 6.63 10.15 -0.39
C ARG A 78 6.12 8.77 -0.73
N PRO A 79 6.82 7.71 -0.29
CA PRO A 79 6.37 6.34 -0.55
C PRO A 79 5.11 6.01 0.24
N GLY A 80 4.40 4.97 -0.19
CA GLY A 80 3.22 4.47 0.50
C GLY A 80 3.52 3.15 1.18
N LEU A 81 2.87 2.91 2.31
CA LEU A 81 3.03 1.69 3.08
C LEU A 81 1.79 0.83 2.97
N ILE A 82 1.97 -0.45 2.69
CA ILE A 82 0.89 -1.42 2.58
C ILE A 82 0.96 -2.37 3.78
N GLU A 83 -0.09 -2.34 4.61
CA GLU A 83 -0.25 -3.29 5.71
C GLU A 83 -0.79 -4.62 5.20
N PRO A 84 -0.36 -5.76 5.78
CA PRO A 84 -0.91 -7.05 5.37
C PRO A 84 -2.43 -7.11 5.50
N THR A 85 -3.08 -7.68 4.52
CA THR A 85 -4.53 -7.94 4.47
C THR A 85 -5.45 -6.71 4.45
N ILE A 86 -4.92 -5.51 4.53
CA ILE A 86 -5.72 -4.29 4.57
C ILE A 86 -6.06 -3.84 3.15
N LEU A 87 -7.35 -3.72 2.86
CA LEU A 87 -7.83 -3.34 1.53
C LEU A 87 -7.41 -1.92 1.17
N HIS A 88 -6.89 -1.77 -0.03
CA HIS A 88 -6.45 -0.48 -0.55
C HIS A 88 -6.58 -0.47 -2.07
N GLU A 89 -6.48 0.70 -2.65
CA GLU A 89 -6.47 0.87 -4.10
C GLU A 89 -5.55 2.03 -4.47
N VAL A 90 -5.15 2.07 -5.73
CA VAL A 90 -4.32 3.16 -6.26
C VAL A 90 -4.97 3.75 -7.50
N GLN A 91 -4.71 5.03 -7.74
CA GLN A 91 -5.15 5.74 -8.93
C GLN A 91 -3.97 6.56 -9.45
N LEU A 92 -3.56 6.30 -10.68
CA LEU A 92 -2.46 7.05 -11.29
C LEU A 92 -2.94 8.42 -11.72
N ARG A 93 -2.18 9.44 -11.34
CA ARG A 93 -2.44 10.84 -11.68
C ARG A 93 -1.34 11.30 -12.61
N ALA A 94 -1.69 12.05 -13.66
CA ALA A 94 -0.70 12.50 -14.65
C ALA A 94 0.09 11.30 -15.21
N THR A 95 1.23 11.53 -15.82
CA THR A 95 2.11 10.47 -16.28
C THR A 95 2.86 9.91 -15.07
N THR A 96 2.60 8.66 -14.72
CA THR A 96 3.11 8.07 -13.50
C THR A 96 3.87 6.78 -13.77
N ARG A 97 4.94 6.58 -13.01
CA ARG A 97 5.70 5.32 -13.01
C ARG A 97 5.96 4.94 -11.55
N PHE A 98 5.70 3.69 -11.22
CA PHE A 98 5.87 3.22 -9.85
C PHE A 98 6.12 1.71 -9.83
N PHE A 99 6.63 1.21 -8.70
CA PHE A 99 6.73 -0.22 -8.44
C PHE A 99 6.38 -0.48 -6.98
N VAL A 100 6.18 -1.74 -6.63
CA VAL A 100 5.87 -2.16 -5.27
C VAL A 100 6.93 -3.14 -4.80
N GLU A 101 7.49 -2.87 -3.61
CA GLU A 101 8.42 -3.77 -2.93
C GLU A 101 7.64 -4.55 -1.88
N PHE A 102 7.91 -5.86 -1.75
CA PHE A 102 7.25 -6.71 -0.75
C PHE A 102 8.25 -7.14 0.30
N PHE A 103 7.78 -7.14 1.55
CA PHE A 103 8.59 -7.42 2.72
C PHE A 103 7.92 -8.50 3.57
N ARG A 104 8.74 -9.28 4.26
CA ARG A 104 8.24 -10.29 5.20
C ARG A 104 9.32 -10.55 6.25
N GLU A 105 8.99 -11.32 7.28
CA GLU A 105 9.95 -11.71 8.28
C GLU A 105 11.03 -12.60 7.67
N PRO A 106 12.29 -12.48 8.12
CA PRO A 106 13.36 -13.37 7.65
C PRO A 106 13.00 -14.82 7.94
N GLY A 107 13.24 -15.70 6.98
CA GLY A 107 12.95 -17.12 7.16
C GLY A 107 11.48 -17.51 7.06
N ALA A 108 10.60 -16.59 6.76
CA ALA A 108 9.19 -16.90 6.54
C ALA A 108 9.04 -17.76 5.28
N ALA A 109 8.21 -18.77 5.35
CA ALA A 109 7.96 -19.66 4.22
C ALA A 109 6.99 -19.04 3.21
#